data_b4204f859dca52101fecb7a350e1c7b3
#
_entry.id   b4204f859dca52101fecb7a350e1c7b3
#
_cell.length_a   1.000
_cell.length_b   1.000
_cell.length_c   1.000
_cell.angle_alpha   90.00
_cell.angle_beta   90.00
_cell.angle_gamma   90.00
#
_symmetry.space_group_name_H-M   'P 1'
#
loop_
_entity.id
_entity.type
_entity.pdbx_description
1 polymer ?
#
loop_
_entity_poly.entity_id
_entity_poly.type
_entity_poly.pdbx_seq_one_letter_code
_entity_poly.pdbx_strand_id
1 'polypeptide(L)'
;DGTPTFEYADPRKGEHPDWGTKIFDYSKPEVQNFLIANALFWIEHYHVDGLRVDAVASMLYLDYGKQDGQWVPNQYGGNQNLEAIAFFKHLNSVVLGRNQGAMMIAEESTAWPKVTGAPEDDGLGFSLKWNMGWMHDFTEYMKLDPLFRKGAHYQMTFSMEYAYSENYILVLSHDEVVHLKCSMLNKMPGLGFDKFANLKAAYAFMTGHPGKKLLFMGQEFAQLREWSEERELDWYLLAEEPHQQIQNWYRDLLHLYRHNKALYELDTDPAGFEWINKDDTFRSIFSFVRHSKDNKKNLLFVCNFTPMERPD
;
A
#
# COMPACT_ATOMS: atom_id res chain seq x y z
N ASP A 1 34.50 14.48 -10.98
CA ASP A 1 35.35 15.61 -10.61
C ASP A 1 35.53 15.76 -9.09
N GLY A 2 34.82 14.99 -8.28
CA GLY A 2 34.98 14.94 -6.82
C GLY A 2 34.22 16.00 -6.04
N THR A 3 33.40 16.82 -6.70
CA THR A 3 32.53 17.78 -6.03
C THR A 3 31.07 17.32 -6.04
N PRO A 4 30.29 17.56 -4.94
CA PRO A 4 28.86 17.23 -4.92
C PRO A 4 28.11 18.11 -5.91
N THR A 5 27.59 17.49 -6.97
CA THR A 5 26.88 18.20 -8.05
C THR A 5 25.36 18.20 -7.82
N PHE A 6 24.81 17.03 -7.51
CA PHE A 6 23.35 16.83 -7.35
C PHE A 6 22.95 16.49 -5.92
N GLU A 7 23.87 15.95 -5.12
CA GLU A 7 23.70 15.60 -3.73
C GLU A 7 24.03 16.74 -2.78
N TYR A 8 23.62 16.63 -1.52
CA TYR A 8 24.10 17.53 -0.46
C TYR A 8 25.60 17.35 -0.21
N ALA A 9 26.30 18.45 0.05
CA ALA A 9 27.74 18.44 0.28
C ALA A 9 28.16 17.79 1.60
N ASP A 10 27.37 17.97 2.65
CA ASP A 10 27.59 17.30 3.95
C ASP A 10 27.12 15.84 3.86
N PRO A 11 28.00 14.84 4.03
CA PRO A 11 27.63 13.44 3.91
C PRO A 11 26.58 13.01 4.95
N ARG A 12 26.50 13.70 6.09
CA ARG A 12 25.45 13.44 7.09
C ARG A 12 24.05 13.79 6.58
N LYS A 13 23.94 14.68 5.59
CA LYS A 13 22.68 15.01 4.90
C LYS A 13 22.56 14.35 3.53
N GLY A 14 23.70 14.10 2.87
CA GLY A 14 23.81 13.68 1.48
C GLY A 14 23.96 12.18 1.24
N GLU A 15 23.95 11.34 2.28
CA GLU A 15 24.13 9.89 2.15
C GLU A 15 23.13 9.10 2.99
N HIS A 16 22.71 7.93 2.44
CA HIS A 16 22.07 6.86 3.17
C HIS A 16 23.10 5.75 3.44
N PRO A 17 23.68 5.67 4.64
CA PRO A 17 24.75 4.71 4.93
C PRO A 17 24.33 3.25 4.74
N ASP A 18 23.09 2.91 5.14
CA ASP A 18 22.57 1.54 5.06
C ASP A 18 22.37 1.07 3.61
N TRP A 19 22.07 1.99 2.70
CA TRP A 19 21.84 1.68 1.28
C TRP A 19 23.06 1.94 0.39
N GLY A 20 24.07 2.66 0.90
CA GLY A 20 25.23 3.09 0.14
C GLY A 20 24.89 4.07 -1.00
N THR A 21 23.80 4.85 -0.86
CA THR A 21 23.29 5.76 -1.87
C THR A 21 23.48 7.22 -1.48
N LYS A 22 23.47 8.12 -2.50
CA LYS A 22 23.47 9.56 -2.32
C LYS A 22 22.03 10.08 -2.22
N ILE A 23 21.87 11.23 -1.55
CA ILE A 23 20.60 11.93 -1.41
C ILE A 23 20.66 13.21 -2.25
N PHE A 24 19.69 13.40 -3.12
CA PHE A 24 19.55 14.63 -3.89
C PHE A 24 19.44 15.85 -2.99
N ASP A 25 20.12 16.91 -3.39
CA ASP A 25 19.98 18.22 -2.75
C ASP A 25 18.71 18.92 -3.26
N TYR A 26 17.62 18.76 -2.52
CA TYR A 26 16.32 19.33 -2.89
C TYR A 26 16.28 20.86 -2.80
N SER A 27 17.31 21.52 -2.28
CA SER A 27 17.40 22.98 -2.29
C SER A 27 17.82 23.53 -3.65
N LYS A 28 18.42 22.68 -4.53
CA LYS A 28 18.92 23.10 -5.84
C LYS A 28 17.79 23.13 -6.88
N PRO A 29 17.52 24.28 -7.52
CA PRO A 29 16.51 24.37 -8.57
C PRO A 29 16.73 23.40 -9.73
N GLU A 30 18.00 23.14 -10.09
CA GLU A 30 18.37 22.20 -11.15
C GLU A 30 17.96 20.76 -10.81
N VAL A 31 18.11 20.35 -9.56
CA VAL A 31 17.67 19.02 -9.06
C VAL A 31 16.15 18.93 -9.08
N GLN A 32 15.47 19.94 -8.54
CA GLN A 32 14.01 19.99 -8.57
C GLN A 32 13.48 19.95 -10.00
N ASN A 33 14.05 20.75 -10.90
CA ASN A 33 13.64 20.78 -12.30
C ASN A 33 13.87 19.41 -12.98
N PHE A 34 14.99 18.76 -12.74
CA PHE A 34 15.27 17.42 -13.27
C PHE A 34 14.22 16.40 -12.82
N LEU A 35 13.90 16.35 -11.52
CA LEU A 35 12.96 15.39 -10.96
C LEU A 35 11.51 15.65 -11.41
N ILE A 36 11.09 16.93 -11.47
CA ILE A 36 9.74 17.32 -11.95
C ILE A 36 9.62 17.04 -13.45
N ALA A 37 10.64 17.40 -14.25
CA ALA A 37 10.66 17.10 -15.68
C ALA A 37 10.61 15.59 -15.95
N ASN A 38 11.29 14.78 -15.14
CA ASN A 38 11.21 13.32 -15.24
C ASN A 38 9.79 12.81 -14.98
N ALA A 39 9.11 13.30 -13.95
CA ALA A 39 7.72 12.92 -13.67
C ALA A 39 6.79 13.29 -14.84
N LEU A 40 6.90 14.52 -15.35
CA LEU A 40 6.11 14.98 -16.48
C LEU A 40 6.42 14.19 -17.76
N PHE A 41 7.68 13.81 -17.98
CA PHE A 41 8.10 13.00 -19.13
C PHE A 41 7.33 11.67 -19.20
N TRP A 42 7.26 10.95 -18.10
CA TRP A 42 6.53 9.67 -18.06
C TRP A 42 5.03 9.85 -18.28
N ILE A 43 4.43 10.87 -17.69
CA ILE A 43 2.99 11.12 -17.82
C ILE A 43 2.65 11.68 -19.19
N GLU A 44 3.36 12.71 -19.66
CA GLU A 44 2.99 13.44 -20.87
C GLU A 44 3.43 12.75 -22.17
N HIS A 45 4.56 12.01 -22.15
CA HIS A 45 5.07 11.33 -23.35
C HIS A 45 4.76 9.83 -23.40
N TYR A 46 4.74 9.16 -22.25
CA TYR A 46 4.44 7.73 -22.16
C TYR A 46 3.02 7.44 -21.70
N HIS A 47 2.26 8.46 -21.33
CA HIS A 47 0.85 8.37 -20.97
C HIS A 47 0.58 7.39 -19.82
N VAL A 48 1.50 7.30 -18.85
CA VAL A 48 1.20 6.55 -17.61
C VAL A 48 0.16 7.31 -16.79
N ASP A 49 -0.71 6.57 -16.12
CA ASP A 49 -1.82 7.15 -15.34
C ASP A 49 -1.38 7.71 -13.98
N GLY A 50 -0.17 7.39 -13.53
CA GLY A 50 0.37 7.90 -12.29
C GLY A 50 1.76 7.39 -11.99
N LEU A 51 2.37 7.94 -10.94
CA LEU A 51 3.71 7.57 -10.48
C LEU A 51 3.67 7.22 -8.99
N ARG A 52 4.34 6.14 -8.63
CA ARG A 52 4.61 5.81 -7.24
C ARG A 52 6.00 6.30 -6.87
N VAL A 53 6.08 7.13 -5.83
CA VAL A 53 7.34 7.60 -5.25
C VAL A 53 7.76 6.65 -4.15
N ASP A 54 8.91 6.04 -4.34
CA ASP A 54 9.51 5.07 -3.43
C ASP A 54 10.12 5.74 -2.20
N ALA A 55 10.01 5.08 -1.05
CA ALA A 55 10.69 5.43 0.20
C ALA A 55 10.58 6.92 0.58
N VAL A 56 9.39 7.50 0.49
CA VAL A 56 9.14 8.93 0.77
C VAL A 56 9.64 9.32 2.17
N ALA A 57 9.51 8.44 3.16
CA ALA A 57 10.05 8.68 4.50
C ALA A 57 11.54 8.97 4.51
N SER A 58 12.33 8.33 3.65
CA SER A 58 13.77 8.55 3.54
C SER A 58 14.13 9.96 3.05
N MET A 59 13.21 10.61 2.34
CA MET A 59 13.37 11.99 1.87
C MET A 59 12.88 13.01 2.92
N LEU A 60 11.84 12.66 3.67
CA LEU A 60 11.23 13.55 4.67
C LEU A 60 12.02 13.69 5.95
N TYR A 61 12.73 12.63 6.37
CA TYR A 61 13.45 12.59 7.64
C TYR A 61 14.97 12.63 7.43
N LEU A 62 15.63 13.65 8.03
CA LEU A 62 17.09 13.81 7.97
C LEU A 62 17.85 12.71 8.70
N ASP A 63 17.21 12.09 9.69
CA ASP A 63 17.73 11.00 10.52
C ASP A 63 17.31 9.61 10.06
N TYR A 64 16.65 9.49 8.90
CA TYR A 64 16.18 8.20 8.40
C TYR A 64 17.35 7.21 8.22
N GLY A 65 17.26 6.05 8.92
CA GLY A 65 18.30 5.02 8.88
C GLY A 65 19.65 5.44 9.49
N LYS A 66 19.69 6.51 10.29
CA LYS A 66 20.93 7.06 10.85
C LYS A 66 20.94 7.02 12.37
N GLN A 67 22.14 6.88 12.93
CA GLN A 67 22.37 6.93 14.37
C GLN A 67 22.68 8.37 14.82
N ASP A 68 22.67 8.58 16.14
CA ASP A 68 23.08 9.85 16.73
C ASP A 68 24.47 10.29 16.23
N GLY A 69 24.58 11.55 15.80
CA GLY A 69 25.80 12.12 15.21
C GLY A 69 26.00 11.83 13.72
N GLN A 70 25.19 10.97 13.10
CA GLN A 70 25.23 10.67 11.68
C GLN A 70 24.30 11.54 10.82
N TRP A 71 23.58 12.46 11.43
CA TRP A 71 22.68 13.38 10.74
C TRP A 71 22.79 14.80 11.26
N VAL A 72 22.23 15.76 10.53
CA VAL A 72 22.29 17.19 10.87
C VAL A 72 20.84 17.70 10.95
N PRO A 73 20.45 18.36 12.05
CA PRO A 73 19.12 18.94 12.17
C PRO A 73 18.89 20.07 11.17
N ASN A 74 17.61 20.34 10.87
CA ASN A 74 17.23 21.51 10.10
C ASN A 74 17.45 22.81 10.87
N GLN A 75 17.20 23.96 10.23
CA GLN A 75 17.41 25.29 10.82
C GLN A 75 16.60 25.56 12.12
N TYR A 76 15.59 24.74 12.40
CA TYR A 76 14.76 24.83 13.60
C TYR A 76 15.14 23.78 14.67
N GLY A 77 16.18 22.98 14.41
CA GLY A 77 16.64 21.92 15.32
C GLY A 77 15.88 20.58 15.17
N GLY A 78 14.97 20.46 14.22
CA GLY A 78 14.18 19.25 13.97
C GLY A 78 14.82 18.32 12.94
N ASN A 79 14.23 17.12 12.80
CA ASN A 79 14.69 16.08 11.87
C ASN A 79 13.98 16.10 10.52
N GLN A 80 13.09 17.05 10.27
CA GLN A 80 12.37 17.17 9.00
C GLN A 80 13.26 17.81 7.92
N ASN A 81 13.29 17.23 6.73
CA ASN A 81 13.94 17.82 5.57
C ASN A 81 12.99 18.83 4.91
N LEU A 82 13.15 20.10 5.27
CA LEU A 82 12.24 21.18 4.83
C LEU A 82 12.27 21.37 3.31
N GLU A 83 13.42 21.18 2.69
CA GLU A 83 13.59 21.29 1.24
C GLU A 83 12.86 20.15 0.50
N ALA A 84 12.91 18.93 1.03
CA ALA A 84 12.18 17.79 0.47
C ALA A 84 10.65 17.97 0.62
N ILE A 85 10.18 18.50 1.75
CA ILE A 85 8.77 18.81 1.96
C ILE A 85 8.29 19.84 0.92
N ALA A 86 9.03 20.94 0.73
CA ALA A 86 8.71 21.94 -0.26
C ALA A 86 8.75 21.37 -1.69
N PHE A 87 9.72 20.51 -1.99
CA PHE A 87 9.82 19.80 -3.25
C PHE A 87 8.59 18.93 -3.53
N PHE A 88 8.13 18.11 -2.58
CA PHE A 88 6.93 17.28 -2.78
C PHE A 88 5.68 18.11 -3.04
N LYS A 89 5.46 19.18 -2.26
CA LYS A 89 4.33 20.09 -2.48
C LYS A 89 4.37 20.68 -3.89
N HIS A 90 5.54 21.08 -4.35
CA HIS A 90 5.73 21.63 -5.70
C HIS A 90 5.55 20.57 -6.79
N LEU A 91 6.22 19.41 -6.67
CA LEU A 91 6.09 18.29 -7.60
C LEU A 91 4.64 17.90 -7.83
N ASN A 92 3.91 17.63 -6.74
CA ASN A 92 2.53 17.18 -6.81
C ASN A 92 1.61 18.26 -7.40
N SER A 93 1.80 19.52 -7.02
CA SER A 93 1.02 20.65 -7.58
C SER A 93 1.24 20.81 -9.07
N VAL A 94 2.49 20.70 -9.56
CA VAL A 94 2.80 20.82 -10.99
C VAL A 94 2.25 19.65 -11.78
N VAL A 95 2.52 18.42 -11.33
CA VAL A 95 2.12 17.21 -12.06
C VAL A 95 0.60 17.09 -12.14
N LEU A 96 -0.09 17.21 -11.01
CA LEU A 96 -1.56 17.07 -10.96
C LEU A 96 -2.29 18.27 -11.57
N GLY A 97 -1.72 19.46 -11.45
CA GLY A 97 -2.30 20.68 -12.04
C GLY A 97 -2.23 20.67 -13.58
N ARG A 98 -1.19 20.09 -14.16
CA ARG A 98 -1.02 19.96 -15.62
C ARG A 98 -1.74 18.78 -16.23
N ASN A 99 -1.92 17.69 -15.47
CA ASN A 99 -2.40 16.42 -16.00
C ASN A 99 -3.64 15.95 -15.22
N GLN A 100 -4.81 16.37 -15.67
CA GLN A 100 -6.08 15.94 -15.07
C GLN A 100 -6.24 14.41 -15.12
N GLY A 101 -6.51 13.81 -13.96
CA GLY A 101 -6.70 12.37 -13.83
C GLY A 101 -5.42 11.59 -13.55
N ALA A 102 -4.24 12.22 -13.62
CA ALA A 102 -3.00 11.59 -13.16
C ALA A 102 -2.99 11.42 -11.63
N MET A 103 -2.21 10.47 -11.14
CA MET A 103 -2.09 10.18 -9.71
C MET A 103 -0.62 10.23 -9.29
N MET A 104 -0.37 10.84 -8.13
CA MET A 104 0.91 10.75 -7.43
C MET A 104 0.71 9.93 -6.16
N ILE A 105 1.45 8.85 -6.02
CA ILE A 105 1.26 7.85 -4.98
C ILE A 105 2.51 7.78 -4.12
N ALA A 106 2.34 7.91 -2.79
CA ALA A 106 3.47 7.81 -1.87
C ALA A 106 3.59 6.39 -1.30
N GLU A 107 4.79 5.82 -1.38
CA GLU A 107 5.19 4.77 -0.44
C GLU A 107 5.84 5.48 0.76
N GLU A 108 5.08 5.60 1.84
CA GLU A 108 5.49 6.25 3.08
C GLU A 108 5.01 5.40 4.25
N SER A 109 5.95 4.83 5.00
CA SER A 109 5.70 3.81 6.02
C SER A 109 5.62 4.35 7.44
N THR A 110 5.79 5.66 7.63
CA THR A 110 5.78 6.30 8.95
C THR A 110 4.42 6.94 9.27
N ALA A 111 4.32 7.53 10.45
CA ALA A 111 3.16 8.32 10.88
C ALA A 111 3.22 9.79 10.41
N TRP A 112 3.91 10.09 9.30
CA TRP A 112 3.91 11.45 8.76
C TRP A 112 2.49 11.89 8.43
N PRO A 113 2.04 13.04 8.93
CA PRO A 113 0.65 13.47 8.75
C PRO A 113 0.41 14.10 7.39
N LYS A 114 -0.82 14.00 6.90
CA LYS A 114 -1.31 14.70 5.70
C LYS A 114 -0.47 14.45 4.44
N VAL A 115 0.01 13.22 4.25
CA VAL A 115 0.70 12.84 3.01
C VAL A 115 -0.21 13.07 1.80
N THR A 116 -1.49 12.72 1.95
CA THR A 116 -2.52 12.92 0.90
C THR A 116 -3.37 14.18 1.11
N GLY A 117 -3.00 15.01 2.08
CA GLY A 117 -3.64 16.32 2.29
C GLY A 117 -3.23 17.33 1.25
N ALA A 118 -4.10 18.34 1.00
CA ALA A 118 -3.82 19.42 0.09
C ALA A 118 -2.61 20.27 0.58
N PRO A 119 -1.75 20.77 -0.33
CA PRO A 119 -0.63 21.62 0.04
C PRO A 119 -1.04 22.89 0.78
N GLU A 120 -2.21 23.43 0.48
CA GLU A 120 -2.80 24.61 1.14
C GLU A 120 -3.12 24.36 2.62
N ASP A 121 -3.40 23.11 2.99
CA ASP A 121 -3.66 22.64 4.35
C ASP A 121 -2.42 22.02 5.01
N ASP A 122 -1.25 22.38 4.51
CA ASP A 122 0.05 21.85 4.94
C ASP A 122 0.28 20.36 4.65
N GLY A 123 -0.49 19.79 3.71
CA GLY A 123 -0.27 18.42 3.20
C GLY A 123 0.82 18.37 2.13
N LEU A 124 1.25 17.15 1.79
CA LEU A 124 2.27 16.92 0.75
C LEU A 124 1.67 16.89 -0.68
N GLY A 125 0.35 16.76 -0.81
CA GLY A 125 -0.35 16.80 -2.10
C GLY A 125 -0.35 15.49 -2.88
N PHE A 126 0.05 14.36 -2.30
CA PHE A 126 -0.12 13.07 -2.95
C PHE A 126 -1.60 12.70 -3.12
N SER A 127 -1.92 12.00 -4.19
CA SER A 127 -3.28 11.50 -4.42
C SER A 127 -3.63 10.34 -3.49
N LEU A 128 -2.68 9.44 -3.29
CA LEU A 128 -2.84 8.19 -2.54
C LEU A 128 -1.56 7.86 -1.76
N LYS A 129 -1.72 7.09 -0.69
CA LYS A 129 -0.62 6.55 0.12
C LYS A 129 -0.76 5.04 0.27
N TRP A 130 0.33 4.30 0.17
CA TRP A 130 0.36 2.88 0.50
C TRP A 130 0.08 2.67 2.00
N ASN A 131 -0.83 1.75 2.32
CA ASN A 131 -1.13 1.39 3.71
C ASN A 131 -0.23 0.23 4.16
N MET A 132 0.98 0.56 4.58
CA MET A 132 1.97 -0.42 5.04
C MET A 132 1.56 -1.05 6.38
N GLY A 133 0.88 -0.31 7.25
CA GLY A 133 0.37 -0.82 8.53
C GLY A 133 -0.66 -1.92 8.32
N TRP A 134 -1.65 -1.67 7.47
CA TRP A 134 -2.64 -2.69 7.10
C TRP A 134 -1.97 -3.92 6.48
N MET A 135 -1.04 -3.72 5.55
CA MET A 135 -0.33 -4.81 4.88
C MET A 135 0.37 -5.72 5.89
N HIS A 136 1.09 -5.12 6.85
CA HIS A 136 1.78 -5.87 7.90
C HIS A 136 0.79 -6.67 8.76
N ASP A 137 -0.18 -6.02 9.36
CA ASP A 137 -1.16 -6.65 10.25
C ASP A 137 -1.97 -7.74 9.53
N PHE A 138 -2.42 -7.45 8.32
CA PHE A 138 -3.17 -8.38 7.49
C PHE A 138 -2.36 -9.65 7.16
N THR A 139 -1.12 -9.48 6.71
CA THR A 139 -0.28 -10.63 6.33
C THR A 139 0.14 -11.45 7.55
N GLU A 140 0.46 -10.82 8.68
CA GLU A 140 0.76 -11.52 9.93
C GLU A 140 -0.45 -12.34 10.42
N TYR A 141 -1.66 -11.76 10.40
CA TYR A 141 -2.87 -12.50 10.73
C TYR A 141 -3.10 -13.69 9.78
N MET A 142 -2.94 -13.50 8.49
CA MET A 142 -3.20 -14.55 7.50
C MET A 142 -2.20 -15.70 7.55
N LYS A 143 -0.98 -15.47 8.01
CA LYS A 143 0.04 -16.53 8.25
C LYS A 143 -0.30 -17.44 9.42
N LEU A 144 -1.11 -16.98 10.37
CA LEU A 144 -1.46 -17.76 11.54
C LEU A 144 -2.31 -18.96 11.18
N ASP A 145 -2.01 -20.10 11.82
CA ASP A 145 -2.95 -21.20 11.85
C ASP A 145 -4.30 -20.72 12.40
N PRO A 146 -5.42 -21.08 11.77
CA PRO A 146 -6.75 -20.62 12.20
C PRO A 146 -7.06 -20.82 13.68
N LEU A 147 -6.46 -21.82 14.31
CA LEU A 147 -6.61 -22.08 15.75
C LEU A 147 -6.09 -20.92 16.62
N PHE A 148 -5.07 -20.19 16.16
CA PHE A 148 -4.44 -19.08 16.90
C PHE A 148 -4.98 -17.71 16.52
N ARG A 149 -5.78 -17.58 15.46
CA ARG A 149 -6.31 -16.30 14.95
C ARG A 149 -7.12 -15.53 15.96
N LYS A 150 -7.81 -16.23 16.90
CA LYS A 150 -8.54 -15.58 17.99
C LYS A 150 -7.69 -14.66 18.85
N GLY A 151 -6.39 -14.95 19.01
CA GLY A 151 -5.46 -14.12 19.78
C GLY A 151 -4.93 -12.89 19.01
N ALA A 152 -5.11 -12.87 17.70
CA ALA A 152 -4.63 -11.80 16.82
C ALA A 152 -5.78 -11.06 16.10
N HIS A 153 -7.01 -11.26 16.54
CA HIS A 153 -8.24 -10.77 15.89
C HIS A 153 -8.17 -9.24 15.61
N TYR A 154 -7.59 -8.49 16.52
CA TYR A 154 -7.49 -7.05 16.42
C TYR A 154 -6.61 -6.59 15.20
N GLN A 155 -5.68 -7.40 14.73
CA GLN A 155 -4.87 -7.07 13.54
C GLN A 155 -5.73 -6.85 12.30
N MET A 156 -6.91 -7.48 12.22
CA MET A 156 -7.84 -7.30 11.11
C MET A 156 -8.78 -6.10 11.26
N THR A 157 -8.89 -5.56 12.46
CA THR A 157 -9.81 -4.44 12.77
C THR A 157 -9.07 -3.12 13.01
N PHE A 158 -7.80 -3.18 13.41
CA PHE A 158 -7.03 -2.00 13.81
C PHE A 158 -6.88 -0.97 12.70
N SER A 159 -6.75 -1.40 11.46
CA SER A 159 -6.64 -0.49 10.31
C SER A 159 -7.83 0.47 10.17
N MET A 160 -9.00 0.09 10.68
CA MET A 160 -10.19 0.95 10.64
C MET A 160 -10.11 2.14 11.61
N GLU A 161 -9.25 2.10 12.62
CA GLU A 161 -9.02 3.24 13.52
C GLU A 161 -8.35 4.43 12.82
N TYR A 162 -7.64 4.16 11.71
CA TYR A 162 -6.95 5.20 10.93
C TYR A 162 -7.29 5.20 9.44
N ALA A 163 -8.21 4.34 8.99
CA ALA A 163 -8.52 4.14 7.56
C ALA A 163 -8.86 5.43 6.79
N TYR A 164 -9.30 6.47 7.47
CA TYR A 164 -9.72 7.75 6.90
C TYR A 164 -8.77 8.92 7.19
N SER A 165 -7.60 8.63 7.78
CA SER A 165 -6.58 9.66 8.02
C SER A 165 -5.84 10.07 6.73
N GLU A 166 -5.81 9.19 5.76
CA GLU A 166 -5.19 9.38 4.44
C GLU A 166 -6.03 8.69 3.35
N ASN A 167 -5.77 8.97 2.10
CA ASN A 167 -6.33 8.24 0.97
C ASN A 167 -5.49 6.99 0.71
N TYR A 168 -5.87 5.86 1.31
CA TYR A 168 -5.05 4.66 1.28
C TYR A 168 -5.25 3.75 0.07
N ILE A 169 -4.15 3.10 -0.33
CA ILE A 169 -4.15 1.87 -1.12
C ILE A 169 -3.76 0.72 -0.20
N LEU A 170 -4.58 -0.32 -0.15
CA LEU A 170 -4.23 -1.60 0.47
C LEU A 170 -3.28 -2.33 -0.46
N VAL A 171 -2.07 -2.60 0.01
CA VAL A 171 -0.99 -3.08 -0.85
C VAL A 171 -0.56 -4.50 -0.49
N LEU A 172 -0.55 -5.37 -1.49
CA LEU A 172 0.18 -6.62 -1.51
C LEU A 172 1.13 -6.54 -2.68
N SER A 173 2.24 -5.82 -2.48
CA SER A 173 3.19 -5.43 -3.52
C SER A 173 4.24 -6.51 -3.80
N HIS A 174 5.21 -6.19 -4.66
CA HIS A 174 6.39 -7.02 -4.90
C HIS A 174 7.18 -7.29 -3.62
N ASP A 175 7.28 -6.30 -2.71
CA ASP A 175 8.01 -6.43 -1.45
C ASP A 175 7.50 -7.57 -0.57
N GLU A 176 6.22 -7.94 -0.72
CA GLU A 176 5.63 -9.02 0.07
C GLU A 176 5.90 -10.41 -0.50
N VAL A 177 6.44 -10.51 -1.69
CA VAL A 177 6.61 -11.80 -2.40
C VAL A 177 8.04 -12.02 -2.90
N VAL A 178 9.02 -11.41 -2.25
CA VAL A 178 10.46 -11.51 -2.50
C VAL A 178 11.24 -11.72 -1.20
N HIS A 179 12.52 -11.98 -1.29
CA HIS A 179 13.47 -12.00 -0.18
C HIS A 179 13.08 -12.93 0.98
N LEU A 180 12.71 -14.17 0.66
CA LEU A 180 12.33 -15.22 1.62
C LEU A 180 11.04 -14.92 2.40
N LYS A 181 10.19 -14.03 1.87
CA LYS A 181 8.86 -13.74 2.44
C LYS A 181 7.75 -14.67 1.94
N CYS A 182 8.03 -15.55 1.00
CA CYS A 182 7.11 -16.46 0.30
C CYS A 182 6.13 -15.74 -0.63
N SER A 183 5.55 -16.48 -1.60
CA SER A 183 4.38 -16.03 -2.37
C SER A 183 3.16 -15.88 -1.47
N MET A 184 2.12 -15.16 -1.93
CA MET A 184 0.88 -15.01 -1.13
C MET A 184 0.26 -16.35 -0.77
N LEU A 185 0.24 -17.32 -1.71
CA LEU A 185 -0.26 -18.67 -1.41
C LEU A 185 0.58 -19.35 -0.32
N ASN A 186 1.91 -19.24 -0.39
CA ASN A 186 2.79 -19.91 0.55
C ASN A 186 2.88 -19.25 1.93
N LYS A 187 2.37 -18.02 2.07
CA LYS A 187 2.11 -17.43 3.39
C LYS A 187 0.92 -18.08 4.10
N MET A 188 -0.03 -18.65 3.35
CA MET A 188 -1.24 -19.23 3.92
C MET A 188 -0.90 -20.52 4.68
N PRO A 189 -1.50 -20.74 5.87
CA PRO A 189 -1.33 -21.95 6.66
C PRO A 189 -2.06 -23.13 6.03
N GLY A 190 -1.76 -24.32 6.53
CA GLY A 190 -2.36 -25.56 6.06
C GLY A 190 -1.66 -26.16 4.85
N LEU A 191 -2.30 -27.16 4.24
CA LEU A 191 -1.79 -27.90 3.08
C LEU A 191 -2.84 -27.90 1.96
N GLY A 192 -2.39 -27.98 0.72
CA GLY A 192 -3.26 -28.16 -0.44
C GLY A 192 -4.44 -27.19 -0.44
N PHE A 193 -5.65 -27.74 -0.38
CA PHE A 193 -6.91 -26.99 -0.43
C PHE A 193 -7.00 -25.88 0.64
N ASP A 194 -6.48 -26.08 1.84
CA ASP A 194 -6.58 -25.11 2.92
C ASP A 194 -5.88 -23.78 2.57
N LYS A 195 -4.73 -23.84 1.91
CA LYS A 195 -4.02 -22.64 1.45
C LYS A 195 -4.86 -21.83 0.47
N PHE A 196 -5.47 -22.49 -0.51
CA PHE A 196 -6.32 -21.83 -1.49
C PHE A 196 -7.58 -21.24 -0.86
N ALA A 197 -8.20 -21.95 0.08
CA ALA A 197 -9.37 -21.46 0.81
C ALA A 197 -9.02 -20.21 1.64
N ASN A 198 -7.90 -20.22 2.36
CA ASN A 198 -7.40 -19.05 3.09
C ASN A 198 -7.12 -17.87 2.15
N LEU A 199 -6.49 -18.11 1.00
CA LEU A 199 -6.18 -17.05 0.04
C LEU A 199 -7.45 -16.44 -0.56
N LYS A 200 -8.48 -17.25 -0.86
CA LYS A 200 -9.79 -16.75 -1.29
C LYS A 200 -10.44 -15.84 -0.24
N ALA A 201 -10.43 -16.24 1.03
CA ALA A 201 -10.97 -15.45 2.12
C ALA A 201 -10.18 -14.13 2.30
N ALA A 202 -8.85 -14.18 2.19
CA ALA A 202 -7.97 -13.02 2.25
C ALA A 202 -8.32 -11.98 1.17
N TYR A 203 -8.42 -12.40 -0.08
CA TYR A 203 -8.72 -11.50 -1.21
C TYR A 203 -10.13 -10.93 -1.12
N ALA A 204 -11.11 -11.71 -0.65
CA ALA A 204 -12.47 -11.21 -0.43
C ALA A 204 -12.50 -10.13 0.66
N PHE A 205 -11.82 -10.35 1.79
CA PHE A 205 -11.72 -9.36 2.86
C PHE A 205 -11.03 -8.07 2.39
N MET A 206 -9.89 -8.19 1.70
CA MET A 206 -9.19 -7.05 1.10
C MET A 206 -10.10 -6.28 0.14
N THR A 207 -10.89 -6.98 -0.67
CA THR A 207 -11.82 -6.35 -1.63
C THR A 207 -12.90 -5.55 -0.90
N GLY A 208 -13.43 -6.08 0.21
CA GLY A 208 -14.45 -5.41 1.02
C GLY A 208 -13.94 -4.27 1.89
N HIS A 209 -12.70 -4.31 2.34
CA HIS A 209 -12.11 -3.27 3.20
C HIS A 209 -12.02 -1.92 2.48
N PRO A 210 -12.26 -0.77 3.14
CA PRO A 210 -12.06 0.56 2.54
C PRO A 210 -10.64 0.78 2.02
N GLY A 211 -10.51 1.59 0.98
CA GLY A 211 -9.25 1.91 0.32
C GLY A 211 -9.11 1.26 -1.07
N LYS A 212 -8.22 1.78 -1.90
CA LYS A 212 -7.90 1.19 -3.20
C LYS A 212 -7.11 -0.10 -3.02
N LYS A 213 -6.96 -0.90 -4.06
CA LYS A 213 -6.37 -2.24 -3.99
C LYS A 213 -5.18 -2.36 -4.92
N LEU A 214 -4.11 -2.98 -4.43
CA LEU A 214 -2.97 -3.38 -5.23
C LEU A 214 -2.62 -4.84 -4.91
N LEU A 215 -2.66 -5.69 -5.93
CA LEU A 215 -2.16 -7.05 -5.87
C LEU A 215 -1.07 -7.21 -6.93
N PHE A 216 0.11 -7.68 -6.52
CA PHE A 216 1.24 -7.83 -7.42
C PHE A 216 1.01 -9.01 -8.39
N MET A 217 1.53 -8.86 -9.61
CA MET A 217 1.39 -9.84 -10.71
C MET A 217 1.79 -11.25 -10.29
N GLY A 218 1.02 -12.23 -10.77
CA GLY A 218 1.19 -13.65 -10.44
C GLY A 218 0.45 -14.11 -9.19
N GLN A 219 0.11 -13.19 -8.29
CA GLN A 219 -0.61 -13.53 -7.06
C GLN A 219 -2.10 -13.78 -7.31
N GLU A 220 -2.66 -13.25 -8.40
CA GLU A 220 -4.03 -13.46 -8.83
C GLU A 220 -4.32 -14.90 -9.28
N PHE A 221 -3.30 -15.65 -9.64
CA PHE A 221 -3.41 -17.09 -9.92
C PHE A 221 -2.62 -17.96 -8.91
N ALA A 222 -2.25 -17.37 -7.78
CA ALA A 222 -1.57 -18.05 -6.67
C ALA A 222 -0.20 -18.65 -7.05
N GLN A 223 0.67 -17.86 -7.70
CA GLN A 223 2.03 -18.29 -8.00
C GLN A 223 2.69 -18.92 -6.79
N LEU A 224 3.39 -20.05 -6.99
CA LEU A 224 4.02 -20.80 -5.90
C LEU A 224 5.33 -20.18 -5.45
N ARG A 225 6.17 -19.78 -6.42
CA ARG A 225 7.48 -19.20 -6.14
C ARG A 225 7.36 -17.72 -5.83
N GLU A 226 8.34 -17.20 -5.10
CA GLU A 226 8.56 -15.76 -5.01
C GLU A 226 8.81 -15.18 -6.41
N TRP A 227 8.45 -13.91 -6.56
CA TRP A 227 8.73 -13.17 -7.79
C TRP A 227 10.23 -12.93 -7.96
N SER A 228 10.67 -12.91 -9.20
CA SER A 228 12.03 -12.55 -9.59
C SER A 228 12.00 -11.91 -10.97
N GLU A 229 12.78 -10.86 -11.16
CA GLU A 229 12.99 -10.18 -12.43
C GLU A 229 13.78 -11.04 -13.44
N GLU A 230 14.46 -12.09 -12.97
CA GLU A 230 15.28 -12.96 -13.80
C GLU A 230 14.48 -14.01 -14.58
N ARG A 231 13.16 -14.11 -14.33
CA ARG A 231 12.31 -15.14 -14.93
C ARG A 231 10.88 -14.67 -15.14
N GLU A 232 10.20 -15.30 -16.08
CA GLU A 232 8.76 -15.10 -16.28
C GLU A 232 7.92 -15.66 -15.13
N LEU A 233 6.65 -15.24 -15.06
CA LEU A 233 5.67 -15.81 -14.16
C LEU A 233 5.39 -17.29 -14.50
N ASP A 234 4.96 -18.04 -13.49
CA ASP A 234 4.71 -19.48 -13.60
C ASP A 234 3.37 -19.78 -14.31
N TRP A 235 3.19 -19.28 -15.54
CA TRP A 235 1.96 -19.42 -16.33
C TRP A 235 1.48 -20.85 -16.50
N TYR A 236 2.40 -21.85 -16.42
CA TYR A 236 2.06 -23.26 -16.50
C TYR A 236 1.12 -23.73 -15.36
N LEU A 237 1.10 -23.02 -14.21
CA LEU A 237 0.19 -23.32 -13.11
C LEU A 237 -1.28 -23.17 -13.51
N LEU A 238 -1.58 -22.37 -14.50
CA LEU A 238 -2.96 -22.23 -15.03
C LEU A 238 -3.48 -23.51 -15.72
N ALA A 239 -2.64 -24.51 -15.96
CA ALA A 239 -3.11 -25.84 -16.36
C ALA A 239 -3.70 -26.64 -15.19
N GLU A 240 -3.49 -26.20 -13.94
CA GLU A 240 -3.97 -26.86 -12.74
C GLU A 240 -5.26 -26.20 -12.23
N GLU A 241 -6.25 -27.03 -11.89
CA GLU A 241 -7.58 -26.56 -11.48
C GLU A 241 -7.58 -25.58 -10.28
N PRO A 242 -6.81 -25.78 -9.18
CA PRO A 242 -6.83 -24.86 -8.04
C PRO A 242 -6.37 -23.45 -8.41
N HIS A 243 -5.37 -23.33 -9.29
CA HIS A 243 -4.85 -22.05 -9.78
C HIS A 243 -5.83 -21.33 -10.70
N GLN A 244 -6.52 -22.07 -11.58
CA GLN A 244 -7.62 -21.52 -12.39
C GLN A 244 -8.75 -21.01 -11.51
N GLN A 245 -9.11 -21.75 -10.45
CA GLN A 245 -10.17 -21.35 -9.52
C GLN A 245 -9.82 -20.05 -8.78
N ILE A 246 -8.57 -19.85 -8.36
CA ILE A 246 -8.14 -18.59 -7.72
C ILE A 246 -8.21 -17.45 -8.74
N GLN A 247 -7.73 -17.66 -9.97
CA GLN A 247 -7.78 -16.61 -10.99
C GLN A 247 -9.24 -16.22 -11.32
N ASN A 248 -10.13 -17.19 -11.46
CA ASN A 248 -11.55 -16.94 -11.67
C ASN A 248 -12.18 -16.21 -10.48
N TRP A 249 -11.86 -16.64 -9.26
CA TRP A 249 -12.31 -15.98 -8.01
C TRP A 249 -11.87 -14.51 -7.96
N TYR A 250 -10.60 -14.25 -8.24
CA TYR A 250 -10.09 -12.88 -8.24
C TYR A 250 -10.70 -12.02 -9.35
N ARG A 251 -10.93 -12.60 -10.53
CA ARG A 251 -11.68 -11.96 -11.61
C ARG A 251 -13.09 -11.57 -11.17
N ASP A 252 -13.79 -12.47 -10.51
CA ASP A 252 -15.14 -12.20 -10.00
C ASP A 252 -15.14 -11.10 -8.94
N LEU A 253 -14.15 -11.07 -8.04
CA LEU A 253 -13.96 -9.98 -7.08
C LEU A 253 -13.69 -8.63 -7.77
N LEU A 254 -12.89 -8.59 -8.83
CA LEU A 254 -12.65 -7.37 -9.61
C LEU A 254 -13.94 -6.91 -10.33
N HIS A 255 -14.73 -7.84 -10.87
CA HIS A 255 -16.04 -7.51 -11.43
C HIS A 255 -17.00 -6.99 -10.38
N LEU A 256 -17.06 -7.63 -9.20
CA LEU A 256 -17.84 -7.16 -8.07
C LEU A 256 -17.43 -5.74 -7.69
N TYR A 257 -16.13 -5.48 -7.53
CA TYR A 257 -15.58 -4.17 -7.18
C TYR A 257 -15.98 -3.11 -8.20
N ARG A 258 -15.75 -3.38 -9.49
CA ARG A 258 -16.01 -2.41 -10.55
C ARG A 258 -17.49 -2.05 -10.71
N HIS A 259 -18.40 -2.99 -10.47
CA HIS A 259 -19.83 -2.80 -10.71
C HIS A 259 -20.63 -2.39 -9.46
N ASN A 260 -20.00 -2.32 -8.31
CA ASN A 260 -20.67 -1.94 -7.06
C ASN A 260 -20.06 -0.68 -6.44
N LYS A 261 -20.76 0.41 -6.60
CA LYS A 261 -20.37 1.72 -6.12
C LYS A 261 -20.04 1.76 -4.61
N ALA A 262 -20.69 0.92 -3.82
CA ALA A 262 -20.43 0.79 -2.40
C ALA A 262 -18.95 0.43 -2.08
N LEU A 263 -18.22 -0.17 -3.03
CA LEU A 263 -16.83 -0.57 -2.81
C LEU A 263 -15.79 0.52 -3.11
N TYR A 264 -16.19 1.64 -3.74
CA TYR A 264 -15.22 2.66 -4.15
C TYR A 264 -15.69 4.12 -4.03
N GLU A 265 -17.01 4.41 -3.96
CA GLU A 265 -17.48 5.80 -3.92
C GLU A 265 -17.11 6.55 -2.65
N LEU A 266 -17.08 5.83 -1.52
CA LEU A 266 -16.83 6.36 -0.19
C LEU A 266 -15.61 5.70 0.48
N ASP A 267 -14.59 5.36 -0.30
CA ASP A 267 -13.38 4.71 0.23
C ASP A 267 -12.62 5.57 1.24
N THR A 268 -12.77 6.88 1.16
CA THR A 268 -12.10 7.86 2.03
C THR A 268 -13.06 8.58 2.97
N ASP A 269 -14.30 8.10 3.06
CA ASP A 269 -15.36 8.67 3.91
C ASP A 269 -15.87 7.61 4.89
N PRO A 270 -15.90 7.88 6.21
CA PRO A 270 -16.42 6.95 7.21
C PRO A 270 -17.86 6.49 6.94
N ALA A 271 -18.68 7.30 6.26
CA ALA A 271 -20.04 6.91 5.89
C ALA A 271 -20.11 5.70 4.95
N GLY A 272 -18.99 5.32 4.32
CA GLY A 272 -18.89 4.17 3.41
C GLY A 272 -18.74 2.82 4.08
N PHE A 273 -18.63 2.76 5.42
CA PHE A 273 -18.33 1.53 6.13
C PHE A 273 -19.03 1.46 7.49
N GLU A 274 -19.55 0.27 7.82
CA GLU A 274 -20.16 0.00 9.11
C GLU A 274 -19.81 -1.42 9.58
N TRP A 275 -19.22 -1.56 10.77
CA TRP A 275 -19.10 -2.85 11.41
C TRP A 275 -20.46 -3.36 11.87
N ILE A 276 -20.83 -4.58 11.46
CA ILE A 276 -21.97 -5.30 12.04
C ILE A 276 -21.50 -6.06 13.28
N ASN A 277 -20.39 -6.82 13.14
CA ASN A 277 -19.76 -7.47 14.27
C ASN A 277 -18.25 -7.56 14.02
N LYS A 278 -17.47 -6.83 14.83
CA LYS A 278 -16.01 -6.86 14.81
C LYS A 278 -15.40 -7.66 15.97
N ASP A 279 -16.22 -8.11 16.92
CA ASP A 279 -15.75 -8.61 18.21
C ASP A 279 -15.94 -10.14 18.37
N ASP A 280 -16.28 -10.85 17.29
CA ASP A 280 -16.42 -12.30 17.30
C ASP A 280 -15.05 -13.00 17.23
N THR A 281 -14.24 -12.72 18.23
CA THR A 281 -12.85 -13.20 18.33
C THR A 281 -12.78 -14.71 18.45
N PHE A 282 -13.71 -15.33 19.19
CA PHE A 282 -13.70 -16.76 19.43
C PHE A 282 -13.90 -17.58 18.14
N ARG A 283 -14.77 -17.10 17.26
CA ARG A 283 -15.07 -17.75 15.98
C ARG A 283 -14.22 -17.23 14.82
N SER A 284 -13.44 -16.16 15.03
CA SER A 284 -12.68 -15.45 13.99
C SER A 284 -13.55 -15.06 12.80
N ILE A 285 -14.73 -14.51 13.10
CA ILE A 285 -15.69 -14.00 12.12
C ILE A 285 -15.68 -12.48 12.16
N PHE A 286 -15.70 -11.88 10.98
CA PHE A 286 -15.89 -10.43 10.79
C PHE A 286 -17.07 -10.20 9.90
N SER A 287 -17.96 -9.28 10.30
CA SER A 287 -19.05 -8.84 9.44
C SER A 287 -19.16 -7.33 9.41
N PHE A 288 -19.32 -6.80 8.21
CA PHE A 288 -19.42 -5.37 7.96
C PHE A 288 -20.23 -5.07 6.70
N VAL A 289 -20.70 -3.85 6.59
CA VAL A 289 -21.40 -3.33 5.41
C VAL A 289 -20.56 -2.25 4.74
N ARG A 290 -20.54 -2.29 3.41
CA ARG A 290 -20.10 -1.18 2.57
C ARG A 290 -21.33 -0.46 2.04
N HIS A 291 -21.33 0.86 2.18
CA HIS A 291 -22.43 1.72 1.76
C HIS A 291 -22.07 2.48 0.49
N SER A 292 -23.02 2.56 -0.46
CA SER A 292 -22.93 3.51 -1.56
C SER A 292 -23.37 4.91 -1.12
N LYS A 293 -22.97 5.96 -1.85
CA LYS A 293 -23.31 7.34 -1.51
C LYS A 293 -24.81 7.62 -1.45
N ASP A 294 -25.58 6.94 -2.29
CA ASP A 294 -27.05 7.04 -2.28
C ASP A 294 -27.73 6.01 -1.34
N ASN A 295 -26.94 5.19 -0.65
CA ASN A 295 -27.37 4.14 0.28
C ASN A 295 -28.36 3.10 -0.30
N LYS A 296 -28.40 2.97 -1.64
CA LYS A 296 -29.35 2.07 -2.32
C LYS A 296 -28.79 0.70 -2.64
N LYS A 297 -27.46 0.60 -2.76
CA LYS A 297 -26.76 -0.64 -3.11
C LYS A 297 -25.62 -0.88 -2.10
N ASN A 298 -26.00 -1.43 -0.98
CA ASN A 298 -25.06 -1.78 0.08
C ASN A 298 -24.62 -3.24 -0.08
N LEU A 299 -23.41 -3.55 0.36
CA LEU A 299 -22.85 -4.89 0.33
C LEU A 299 -22.51 -5.32 1.75
N LEU A 300 -23.07 -6.46 2.16
CA LEU A 300 -22.71 -7.14 3.41
C LEU A 300 -21.56 -8.11 3.14
N PHE A 301 -20.51 -8.00 3.93
CA PHE A 301 -19.42 -8.96 4.00
C PHE A 301 -19.51 -9.76 5.30
N VAL A 302 -19.47 -11.08 5.18
CA VAL A 302 -19.35 -12.01 6.30
C VAL A 302 -18.17 -12.91 6.02
N CYS A 303 -17.10 -12.78 6.80
CA CYS A 303 -15.83 -13.45 6.59
C CYS A 303 -15.56 -14.42 7.74
N ASN A 304 -15.53 -15.73 7.43
CA ASN A 304 -15.14 -16.77 8.36
C ASN A 304 -13.67 -17.17 8.08
N PHE A 305 -12.79 -16.87 9.00
CA PHE A 305 -11.36 -17.19 8.88
C PHE A 305 -10.97 -18.50 9.56
N THR A 306 -11.91 -19.42 9.69
CA THR A 306 -11.67 -20.77 10.22
C THR A 306 -12.24 -21.83 9.27
N PRO A 307 -11.73 -23.09 9.31
CA PRO A 307 -12.30 -24.18 8.53
C PRO A 307 -13.62 -24.73 9.11
N MET A 308 -14.09 -24.18 10.22
CA MET A 308 -15.32 -24.62 10.88
C MET A 308 -16.54 -24.01 10.23
N GLU A 309 -17.51 -24.85 9.90
CA GLU A 309 -18.83 -24.38 9.49
C GLU A 309 -19.53 -23.63 10.65
N ARG A 310 -20.22 -22.54 10.30
CA ARG A 310 -20.94 -21.68 11.23
C ARG A 310 -22.37 -21.49 10.70
N PRO A 311 -23.26 -22.42 10.97
CA PRO A 311 -24.60 -22.40 10.37
C PRO A 311 -25.53 -21.33 10.99
N ASP A 312 -25.16 -20.69 12.11
CA ASP A 312 -26.00 -19.75 12.88
C ASP A 312 -25.63 -18.29 12.57
#